data_f83b4adf5bf8437edf14f27c0fae860d
#
_entry.id   f83b4adf5bf8437edf14f27c0fae860d
#
_cell.length_a   1.000
_cell.length_b   1.000
_cell.length_c   1.000
_cell.angle_alpha   90.00
_cell.angle_beta   90.00
_cell.angle_gamma   90.00
#
_symmetry.space_group_name_H-M   'P 1'
#
loop_
_entity.id
_entity.type
_entity.pdbx_description
1 polymer ?
#
loop_
_entity_poly.entity_id
_entity_poly.type
_entity_poly.pdbx_seq_one_letter_code
_entity_poly.pdbx_strand_id
1 'polypeptide(L)'
;MMKSNRILCVDDDADDLLFLSQAINDVSPETEIVQALNGIEALNYLNEVKRDNSPLPCLIVLDLNMPLLNGKDTFDRIKADPELLEVPVAVFTSSRNPSDKAHFLKFNVQLFTKPDSIIQFSHIVSNLLSLCRSQAG
;
A
#
# COMPACT_ATOMS: atom_id res chain seq x y z
N MET A 1 6.68 8.16 17.36
CA MET A 1 6.00 6.88 17.17
C MET A 1 6.87 5.97 16.32
N MET A 2 7.07 4.76 16.76
CA MET A 2 7.91 3.80 16.05
C MET A 2 7.19 3.27 14.82
N LYS A 3 7.92 3.15 13.71
CA LYS A 3 7.44 2.49 12.51
C LYS A 3 7.94 1.05 12.48
N SER A 4 7.12 0.18 11.96
CA SER A 4 7.53 -1.19 11.69
C SER A 4 8.22 -1.29 10.33
N ASN A 5 8.78 -2.46 10.05
CA ASN A 5 9.22 -2.80 8.69
C ASN A 5 8.13 -3.59 7.97
N ARG A 6 6.86 -3.27 8.27
CA ARG A 6 5.71 -4.00 7.75
C ARG A 6 5.03 -3.18 6.67
N ILE A 7 4.73 -3.82 5.54
CA ILE A 7 3.99 -3.23 4.44
C ILE A 7 2.62 -3.89 4.38
N LEU A 8 1.57 -3.06 4.36
CA LEU A 8 0.20 -3.54 4.15
C LEU A 8 -0.09 -3.47 2.66
N CYS A 9 -0.36 -4.63 2.05
CA CYS A 9 -0.71 -4.73 0.64
C CYS A 9 -2.20 -5.03 0.51
N VAL A 10 -2.93 -4.19 -0.21
CA VAL A 10 -4.38 -4.26 -0.35
C VAL A 10 -4.74 -4.45 -1.82
N ASP A 11 -5.29 -5.60 -2.16
CA ASP A 11 -5.65 -5.96 -3.54
C ASP A 11 -6.61 -7.14 -3.48
N ASP A 12 -7.67 -7.12 -4.29
CA ASP A 12 -8.63 -8.23 -4.31
C ASP A 12 -8.13 -9.43 -5.14
N ASP A 13 -7.06 -9.26 -5.88
CA ASP A 13 -6.46 -10.34 -6.67
C ASP A 13 -5.37 -11.03 -5.85
N ALA A 14 -5.65 -12.26 -5.41
CA ALA A 14 -4.72 -13.02 -4.57
C ALA A 14 -3.40 -13.32 -5.28
N ASP A 15 -3.43 -13.49 -6.59
CA ASP A 15 -2.21 -13.75 -7.36
C ASP A 15 -1.33 -12.51 -7.40
N ASP A 16 -1.92 -11.34 -7.60
CA ASP A 16 -1.16 -10.08 -7.58
C ASP A 16 -0.54 -9.84 -6.21
N LEU A 17 -1.28 -10.12 -5.12
CA LEU A 17 -0.74 -10.03 -3.76
C LEU A 17 0.44 -10.97 -3.56
N LEU A 18 0.33 -12.19 -4.06
CA LEU A 18 1.40 -13.18 -3.93
C LEU A 18 2.65 -12.72 -4.69
N PHE A 19 2.50 -12.28 -5.93
CA PHE A 19 3.62 -11.79 -6.74
C PHE A 19 4.30 -10.60 -6.08
N LEU A 20 3.52 -9.64 -5.62
CA LEU A 20 4.08 -8.46 -4.97
C LEU A 20 4.81 -8.82 -3.69
N SER A 21 4.20 -9.67 -2.87
CA SER A 21 4.81 -10.11 -1.61
C SER A 21 6.12 -10.83 -1.84
N GLN A 22 6.17 -11.73 -2.81
CA GLN A 22 7.39 -12.46 -3.14
C GLN A 22 8.47 -11.53 -3.67
N ALA A 23 8.10 -10.59 -4.53
CA ALA A 23 9.06 -9.64 -5.09
C ALA A 23 9.67 -8.75 -4.01
N ILE A 24 8.87 -8.31 -3.05
CA ILE A 24 9.37 -7.52 -1.93
C ILE A 24 10.30 -8.36 -1.07
N ASN A 25 9.91 -9.58 -0.73
CA ASN A 25 10.72 -10.45 0.13
C ASN A 25 12.02 -10.89 -0.53
N ASP A 26 12.04 -11.01 -1.86
CA ASP A 26 13.27 -11.34 -2.59
C ASP A 26 14.32 -10.23 -2.43
N VAL A 27 13.88 -8.98 -2.40
CA VAL A 27 14.79 -7.82 -2.26
C VAL A 27 15.06 -7.53 -0.79
N SER A 28 14.06 -7.69 0.07
CA SER A 28 14.14 -7.35 1.50
C SER A 28 13.49 -8.44 2.33
N PRO A 29 14.25 -9.53 2.62
CA PRO A 29 13.69 -10.67 3.36
C PRO A 29 13.18 -10.33 4.77
N GLU A 30 13.68 -9.27 5.37
CA GLU A 30 13.27 -8.84 6.71
C GLU A 30 11.95 -8.05 6.70
N THR A 31 11.44 -7.66 5.54
CA THR A 31 10.19 -6.92 5.44
C THR A 31 9.01 -7.86 5.67
N GLU A 32 8.14 -7.49 6.60
CA GLU A 32 6.90 -8.22 6.83
C GLU A 32 5.81 -7.71 5.90
N ILE A 33 5.03 -8.64 5.35
CA ILE A 33 3.92 -8.30 4.47
C ILE A 33 2.62 -8.73 5.14
N VAL A 34 1.67 -7.79 5.23
CA VAL A 34 0.31 -8.09 5.65
C VAL A 34 -0.57 -7.89 4.42
N GLN A 35 -1.44 -8.86 4.15
CA GLN A 35 -2.30 -8.84 2.97
C GLN A 35 -3.75 -8.57 3.39
N ALA A 36 -4.42 -7.71 2.65
CA ALA A 36 -5.86 -7.46 2.78
C ALA A 36 -6.49 -7.59 1.39
N LEU A 37 -7.63 -8.26 1.32
CA LEU A 37 -8.29 -8.55 0.04
C LEU A 37 -9.27 -7.46 -0.39
N ASN A 38 -9.50 -6.48 0.46
CA ASN A 38 -10.36 -5.33 0.13
C ASN A 38 -10.12 -4.20 1.13
N GLY A 39 -10.76 -3.06 0.88
CA GLY A 39 -10.58 -1.88 1.71
C GLY A 39 -11.10 -2.06 3.14
N ILE A 40 -12.16 -2.84 3.31
CA ILE A 40 -12.73 -3.09 4.64
C ILE A 40 -11.74 -3.87 5.50
N GLU A 41 -11.16 -4.93 4.94
CA GLU A 41 -10.13 -5.71 5.65
C GLU A 41 -8.93 -4.83 6.02
N ALA A 42 -8.51 -3.97 5.09
CA ALA A 42 -7.40 -3.06 5.34
C ALA A 42 -7.70 -2.13 6.51
N LEU A 43 -8.87 -1.52 6.53
CA LEU A 43 -9.25 -0.61 7.60
C LEU A 43 -9.40 -1.34 8.94
N ASN A 44 -9.95 -2.55 8.93
CA ASN A 44 -10.05 -3.36 10.14
C ASN A 44 -8.68 -3.67 10.71
N TYR A 45 -7.74 -4.05 9.86
CA TYR A 45 -6.35 -4.31 10.29
C TYR A 45 -5.73 -3.06 10.92
N LEU A 46 -5.87 -1.91 10.25
CA LEU A 46 -5.29 -0.65 10.76
C LEU A 46 -5.90 -0.25 12.10
N ASN A 47 -7.21 -0.47 12.27
CA ASN A 47 -7.89 -0.19 13.53
C ASN A 47 -7.40 -1.10 14.65
N GLU A 48 -7.13 -2.38 14.35
CA GLU A 48 -6.56 -3.30 15.33
C GLU A 48 -5.16 -2.86 15.77
N VAL A 49 -4.32 -2.46 14.82
CA VAL A 49 -2.97 -1.99 15.11
C VAL A 49 -3.02 -0.78 16.04
N LYS A 50 -3.93 0.17 15.77
CA LYS A 50 -4.09 1.35 16.63
C LYS A 50 -4.57 0.96 18.03
N ARG A 51 -5.56 0.09 18.10
CA ARG A 51 -6.14 -0.35 19.38
C ARG A 51 -5.10 -1.05 20.26
N ASP A 52 -4.22 -1.82 19.63
CA ASP A 52 -3.18 -2.57 20.34
C ASP A 52 -1.93 -1.72 20.63
N ASN A 53 -1.90 -0.47 20.21
CA ASN A 53 -0.73 0.40 20.27
C ASN A 53 0.51 -0.22 19.63
N SER A 54 0.29 -1.04 18.60
CA SER A 54 1.37 -1.65 17.81
C SER A 54 1.91 -0.64 16.79
N PRO A 55 3.16 -0.80 16.34
CA PRO A 55 3.69 0.08 15.31
C PRO A 55 2.88 0.02 14.02
N LEU A 56 2.63 1.17 13.43
CA LEU A 56 1.91 1.27 12.15
C LEU A 56 2.78 0.74 11.01
N PRO A 57 2.16 0.32 9.89
CA PRO A 57 2.96 -0.06 8.72
C PRO A 57 3.82 1.11 8.24
N CYS A 58 4.96 0.79 7.64
CA CYS A 58 5.80 1.81 7.02
C CYS A 58 5.26 2.25 5.67
N LEU A 59 4.35 1.48 5.09
CA LEU A 59 3.79 1.76 3.77
C LEU A 59 2.50 0.96 3.59
N ILE A 60 1.53 1.57 2.93
CA ILE A 60 0.32 0.89 2.45
C ILE A 60 0.36 0.91 0.92
N VAL A 61 0.33 -0.28 0.31
CA VAL A 61 0.25 -0.42 -1.15
C VAL A 61 -1.20 -0.77 -1.48
N LEU A 62 -1.85 0.04 -2.29
CA LEU A 62 -3.30 0.04 -2.45
C LEU A 62 -3.69 -0.07 -3.92
N ASP A 63 -4.51 -1.08 -4.25
CA ASP A 63 -5.15 -1.15 -5.56
C ASP A 63 -6.44 -0.33 -5.55
N LEU A 64 -6.82 0.16 -6.72
CA LEU A 64 -8.01 1.02 -6.86
C LEU A 64 -9.28 0.23 -7.13
N ASN A 65 -9.19 -0.84 -7.92
CA ASN A 65 -10.37 -1.58 -8.37
C ASN A 65 -10.63 -2.78 -7.46
N MET A 66 -11.41 -2.55 -6.40
CA MET A 66 -11.74 -3.60 -5.43
C MET A 66 -13.24 -3.58 -5.14
N PRO A 67 -13.83 -4.75 -4.83
CA PRO A 67 -15.21 -4.80 -4.40
C PRO A 67 -15.39 -4.28 -2.98
N LEU A 68 -16.61 -4.03 -2.58
CA LEU A 68 -17.05 -3.57 -1.26
C LEU A 68 -16.63 -2.13 -0.99
N LEU A 69 -15.35 -1.88 -0.85
CA LEU A 69 -14.81 -0.54 -0.65
C LEU A 69 -13.62 -0.39 -1.60
N ASN A 70 -13.75 0.48 -2.60
CA ASN A 70 -12.71 0.67 -3.60
C ASN A 70 -11.50 1.42 -3.02
N GLY A 71 -10.43 1.49 -3.83
CA GLY A 71 -9.18 2.06 -3.36
C GLY A 71 -9.26 3.55 -3.05
N LYS A 72 -10.01 4.31 -3.83
CA LYS A 72 -10.17 5.75 -3.57
C LYS A 72 -10.84 5.99 -2.22
N ASP A 73 -11.94 5.29 -1.96
CA ASP A 73 -12.67 5.45 -0.71
C ASP A 73 -11.86 4.94 0.48
N THR A 74 -11.11 3.86 0.29
CA THR A 74 -10.19 3.36 1.31
C THR A 74 -9.12 4.41 1.63
N PHE A 75 -8.52 5.00 0.60
CA PHE A 75 -7.53 6.06 0.76
C PHE A 75 -8.10 7.26 1.51
N ASP A 76 -9.29 7.70 1.12
CA ASP A 76 -9.93 8.85 1.76
C ASP A 76 -10.17 8.62 3.23
N ARG A 77 -10.59 7.41 3.61
CA ARG A 77 -10.80 7.05 5.01
C ARG A 77 -9.50 6.99 5.80
N ILE A 78 -8.44 6.48 5.19
CA ILE A 78 -7.12 6.47 5.83
C ILE A 78 -6.66 7.92 6.10
N LYS A 79 -6.80 8.79 5.12
CA LYS A 79 -6.34 10.17 5.24
C LYS A 79 -7.22 11.02 6.15
N ALA A 80 -8.47 10.61 6.38
CA ALA A 80 -9.36 11.28 7.32
C ALA A 80 -9.06 10.93 8.78
N ASP A 81 -8.27 9.89 9.02
CA ASP A 81 -7.93 9.44 10.37
C ASP A 81 -6.62 10.10 10.81
N PRO A 82 -6.64 10.95 11.85
CA PRO A 82 -5.41 11.65 12.29
C PRO A 82 -4.27 10.72 12.69
N GLU A 83 -4.58 9.51 13.18
CA GLU A 83 -3.55 8.56 13.57
C GLU A 83 -2.91 7.86 12.38
N LEU A 84 -3.60 7.84 11.22
CA LEU A 84 -3.11 7.17 10.01
C LEU A 84 -2.61 8.15 8.96
N LEU A 85 -2.85 9.44 9.15
CA LEU A 85 -2.57 10.48 8.15
C LEU A 85 -1.12 10.46 7.66
N GLU A 86 -0.18 10.17 8.54
CA GLU A 86 1.25 10.21 8.22
C GLU A 86 1.77 8.91 7.61
N VAL A 87 0.96 7.86 7.56
CA VAL A 87 1.40 6.59 6.96
C VAL A 87 1.49 6.77 5.45
N PRO A 88 2.65 6.51 4.84
CA PRO A 88 2.77 6.61 3.38
C PRO A 88 1.86 5.64 2.66
N VAL A 89 1.27 6.10 1.57
CA VAL A 89 0.44 5.25 0.70
C VAL A 89 1.00 5.32 -0.71
N ALA A 90 1.12 4.18 -1.36
CA ALA A 90 1.42 4.08 -2.78
C ALA A 90 0.28 3.34 -3.45
N VAL A 91 -0.13 3.79 -4.63
CA VAL A 91 -1.17 3.12 -5.41
C VAL A 91 -0.50 2.21 -6.42
N PHE A 92 -0.95 0.97 -6.50
CA PHE A 92 -0.42 -0.04 -7.42
C PHE A 92 -1.60 -0.71 -8.11
N THR A 93 -1.88 -0.31 -9.35
CA THR A 93 -3.13 -0.64 -10.01
C THR A 93 -2.96 -0.88 -11.50
N SER A 94 -3.87 -1.67 -12.07
CA SER A 94 -3.96 -1.82 -13.52
C SER A 94 -4.82 -0.71 -14.16
N SER A 95 -5.47 0.12 -13.36
CA SER A 95 -6.25 1.23 -13.89
C SER A 95 -5.36 2.24 -14.61
N ARG A 96 -5.81 2.70 -15.78
CA ARG A 96 -5.13 3.73 -16.55
C ARG A 96 -5.99 4.99 -16.71
N ASN A 97 -6.99 5.12 -15.85
CA ASN A 97 -7.90 6.26 -15.90
C ASN A 97 -7.16 7.54 -15.46
N PRO A 98 -7.11 8.57 -16.34
CA PRO A 98 -6.41 9.81 -15.98
C PRO A 98 -6.98 10.53 -14.76
N SER A 99 -8.27 10.37 -14.47
CA SER A 99 -8.88 11.01 -13.30
C SER A 99 -8.37 10.40 -12.00
N ASP A 100 -8.04 9.10 -12.00
CA ASP A 100 -7.45 8.46 -10.84
C ASP A 100 -6.06 9.02 -10.58
N LYS A 101 -5.26 9.14 -11.62
CA LYS A 101 -3.91 9.69 -11.51
C LYS A 101 -3.95 11.12 -10.99
N ALA A 102 -4.85 11.95 -11.52
CA ALA A 102 -4.99 13.33 -11.11
C ALA A 102 -5.41 13.44 -9.63
N HIS A 103 -6.31 12.57 -9.19
CA HIS A 103 -6.77 12.55 -7.81
C HIS A 103 -5.60 12.33 -6.84
N PHE A 104 -4.77 11.32 -7.11
CA PHE A 104 -3.67 10.99 -6.20
C PHE A 104 -2.50 11.97 -6.29
N LEU A 105 -2.29 12.61 -7.43
CA LEU A 105 -1.27 13.65 -7.54
C LEU A 105 -1.52 14.81 -6.59
N LYS A 106 -2.78 15.13 -6.31
CA LYS A 106 -3.13 16.22 -5.37
C LYS A 106 -2.62 15.96 -3.97
N PHE A 107 -2.43 14.69 -3.61
CA PHE A 107 -2.00 14.28 -2.27
C PHE A 107 -0.55 13.84 -2.22
N ASN A 108 0.21 14.06 -3.28
CA ASN A 108 1.60 13.59 -3.41
C ASN A 108 1.73 12.08 -3.26
N VAL A 109 0.73 11.33 -3.68
CA VAL A 109 0.74 9.88 -3.64
C VAL A 109 1.29 9.37 -4.96
N GLN A 110 2.31 8.49 -4.90
CA GLN A 110 2.84 7.86 -6.09
C GLN A 110 1.89 6.78 -6.58
N LEU A 111 1.64 6.80 -7.88
CA LEU A 111 0.79 5.83 -8.54
C LEU A 111 1.64 5.00 -9.49
N PHE A 112 1.67 3.69 -9.28
CA PHE A 112 2.38 2.75 -10.14
C PHE A 112 1.37 1.91 -10.89
N THR A 113 1.58 1.77 -12.20
CA THR A 113 0.78 0.88 -13.03
C THR A 113 1.34 -0.53 -12.91
N LYS A 114 0.48 -1.53 -12.74
CA LYS A 114 0.90 -2.93 -12.68
C LYS A 114 1.59 -3.30 -13.98
N PRO A 115 2.83 -3.80 -13.92
CA PRO A 115 3.62 -4.04 -15.12
C PRO A 115 3.34 -5.40 -15.74
N ASP A 116 3.67 -5.53 -17.03
CA ASP A 116 3.59 -6.79 -17.74
C ASP A 116 4.90 -7.58 -17.71
N SER A 117 5.98 -6.97 -17.19
CA SER A 117 7.29 -7.61 -17.19
C SER A 117 7.89 -7.67 -15.79
N ILE A 118 8.70 -8.70 -15.55
CA ILE A 118 9.38 -8.92 -14.27
C ILE A 118 10.40 -7.81 -14.00
N ILE A 119 11.04 -7.29 -15.05
CA ILE A 119 12.05 -6.23 -14.90
C ILE A 119 11.41 -4.95 -14.37
N GLN A 120 10.28 -4.55 -14.94
CA GLN A 120 9.54 -3.38 -14.47
C GLN A 120 9.05 -3.58 -13.04
N PHE A 121 8.67 -4.79 -12.70
CA PHE A 121 8.21 -5.12 -11.36
C PHE A 121 9.31 -4.88 -10.32
N SER A 122 10.56 -5.26 -10.66
CA SER A 122 11.70 -5.04 -9.76
C SER A 122 11.94 -3.56 -9.49
N HIS A 123 11.78 -2.71 -10.51
CA HIS A 123 11.92 -1.26 -10.33
C HIS A 123 10.85 -0.71 -9.39
N ILE A 124 9.61 -1.18 -9.55
CA ILE A 124 8.52 -0.75 -8.68
C ILE A 124 8.79 -1.15 -7.24
N VAL A 125 9.25 -2.38 -7.01
CA VAL A 125 9.56 -2.87 -5.67
C VAL A 125 10.63 -2.01 -5.02
N SER A 126 11.68 -1.64 -5.76
CA SER A 126 12.71 -0.75 -5.23
C SER A 126 12.15 0.59 -4.79
N ASN A 127 11.24 1.16 -5.57
CA ASN A 127 10.59 2.41 -5.22
C ASN A 127 9.69 2.26 -3.99
N LEU A 128 8.95 1.17 -3.90
CA LEU A 128 8.09 0.90 -2.75
C LEU A 128 8.91 0.77 -1.47
N LEU A 129 10.03 0.06 -1.53
CA LEU A 129 10.91 -0.08 -0.37
C LEU A 129 11.52 1.26 0.04
N SER A 130 11.85 2.11 -0.94
CA SER A 130 12.34 3.46 -0.64
C SER A 130 11.30 4.28 0.12
N LEU A 131 10.03 4.18 -0.27
CA LEU A 131 8.95 4.88 0.43
C LEU A 131 8.82 4.40 1.88
N CYS A 132 8.95 3.09 2.10
CA CYS A 132 8.92 2.52 3.45
C CYS A 132 10.07 3.06 4.31
N ARG A 133 11.26 3.17 3.74
CA ARG A 133 12.47 3.57 4.46
C ARG A 133 12.62 5.09 4.63
N SER A 134 12.09 5.86 3.69
CA SER A 134 12.28 7.30 3.68
C SER A 134 11.66 8.02 4.88
N GLN A 135 10.74 7.37 5.56
CA GLN A 135 10.08 7.91 6.74
C GLN A 135 10.80 7.53 8.03
N ALA A 136 11.90 6.82 7.95
CA ALA A 136 12.69 6.42 9.11
C ALA A 136 13.56 7.60 9.52
N GLY A 137 13.00 8.52 10.23
CA GLY A 137 13.76 9.70 10.61
C GLY A 137 13.57 10.05 12.04
#